data_b79f119ec0d831b0ea82cee7e9e02012
#
_entry.id   b79f119ec0d831b0ea82cee7e9e02012
#
_cell.length_a   1.000
_cell.length_b   1.000
_cell.length_c   1.000
_cell.angle_alpha   90.00
_cell.angle_beta   90.00
_cell.angle_gamma   90.00
#
_symmetry.space_group_name_H-M   'P 1'
#
loop_
_entity.id
_entity.type
_entity.pdbx_description
1 polymer ?
#
loop_
_entity_poly.entity_id
_entity_poly.type
_entity_poly.pdbx_seq_one_letter_code
_entity_poly.pdbx_strand_id
1 'polypeptide(L)' 'MNENQFNEAMQQIVDALKKRGYNPYEQLTGYVKENNPTYITRHNGARDRIQTLDFERVKQFVNSMRG' A
#
# COMPACT_ATOMS: atom_id res chain seq x y z
N MET A 1 9.02 3.68 13.31
CA MET A 1 7.86 4.43 12.75
C MET A 1 6.66 4.18 13.64
N ASN A 2 6.02 5.24 14.15
CA ASN A 2 4.83 5.07 14.98
C ASN A 2 3.59 4.83 14.11
N GLU A 3 2.47 4.54 14.75
CA GLU A 3 1.24 4.20 14.05
C GLU A 3 0.72 5.33 13.15
N ASN A 4 0.81 6.57 13.63
CA ASN A 4 0.36 7.71 12.85
C ASN A 4 1.21 7.90 11.60
N GLN A 5 2.51 7.74 11.72
CA GLN A 5 3.43 7.84 10.58
C GLN A 5 3.17 6.73 9.56
N PHE A 6 2.93 5.53 10.06
CA PHE A 6 2.60 4.40 9.19
C PHE A 6 1.30 4.64 8.43
N ASN A 7 0.26 5.10 9.13
CA ASN A 7 -1.04 5.37 8.50
C ASN A 7 -0.94 6.48 7.46
N GLU A 8 -0.16 7.53 7.74
CA GLU A 8 0.08 8.59 6.76
C GLU A 8 0.77 8.05 5.51
N ALA A 9 1.78 7.21 5.69
CA ALA A 9 2.50 6.63 4.56
C ALA A 9 1.56 5.77 3.72
N MET A 10 0.74 4.94 4.36
CA MET A 10 -0.23 4.12 3.65
C MET A 10 -1.25 4.96 2.91
N GLN A 11 -1.73 6.04 3.54
CA GLN A 11 -2.70 6.92 2.90
C GLN A 11 -2.12 7.57 1.65
N GLN A 12 -0.85 7.98 1.70
CA GLN A 12 -0.19 8.54 0.53
C GLN A 12 -0.08 7.52 -0.61
N ILE A 13 0.19 6.27 -0.26
CA ILE A 13 0.24 5.19 -1.24
C ILE A 13 -1.15 4.97 -1.87
N VAL A 14 -2.18 4.90 -1.03
CA VAL A 14 -3.57 4.75 -1.50
C VAL A 14 -3.95 5.89 -2.43
N ASP A 15 -3.61 7.13 -2.07
CA ASP A 15 -3.93 8.29 -2.89
C ASP A 15 -3.21 8.25 -4.24
N ALA A 16 -1.95 7.80 -4.26
CA ALA A 16 -1.19 7.66 -5.50
C ALA A 16 -1.85 6.63 -6.44
N LEU A 17 -2.33 5.53 -5.87
CA LEU A 17 -3.02 4.50 -6.66
C LEU A 17 -4.32 5.05 -7.25
N LYS A 18 -5.10 5.74 -6.45
CA LYS A 18 -6.36 6.36 -6.90
C LYS A 18 -6.13 7.37 -8.02
N LYS A 19 -5.10 8.18 -7.89
CA LYS A 19 -4.77 9.20 -8.90
C LYS A 19 -4.50 8.61 -10.27
N ARG A 20 -3.97 7.39 -10.31
CA ARG A 20 -3.69 6.71 -11.58
C ARG A 20 -4.86 5.86 -12.06
N GLY A 21 -5.99 5.90 -11.35
CA GLY A 21 -7.18 5.16 -11.73
C GLY A 21 -7.17 3.70 -11.31
N TYR A 22 -6.24 3.30 -10.44
CA TYR A 22 -6.22 1.95 -9.93
C TYR A 22 -7.15 1.79 -8.73
N ASN A 23 -7.65 0.58 -8.52
CA ASN A 23 -8.35 0.24 -7.30
C ASN A 23 -7.30 -0.06 -6.22
N PRO A 24 -7.17 0.78 -5.17
CA PRO A 24 -6.13 0.57 -4.17
C PRO A 24 -6.21 -0.78 -3.49
N TYR A 25 -7.42 -1.24 -3.19
CA TYR A 25 -7.60 -2.52 -2.52
C TYR A 25 -7.06 -3.68 -3.37
N GLU A 26 -7.35 -3.67 -4.67
CA GLU A 26 -6.88 -4.73 -5.58
C GLU A 26 -5.36 -4.75 -5.68
N GLN A 27 -4.74 -3.58 -5.84
CA GLN A 27 -3.29 -3.48 -5.94
C GLN A 27 -2.61 -3.93 -4.65
N LEU A 28 -3.11 -3.44 -3.51
CA LEU A 28 -2.54 -3.79 -2.22
C LEU A 28 -2.75 -5.26 -1.88
N THR A 29 -3.92 -5.80 -2.21
CA THR A 29 -4.20 -7.22 -1.99
C THR A 29 -3.24 -8.09 -2.81
N GLY A 30 -3.00 -7.73 -4.06
CA GLY A 30 -2.04 -8.44 -4.91
C GLY A 30 -0.64 -8.43 -4.31
N TYR A 31 -0.20 -7.25 -3.84
CA TYR A 31 1.10 -7.12 -3.21
C TYR A 31 1.24 -8.03 -1.99
N VAL A 32 0.23 -7.99 -1.11
CA VAL A 32 0.25 -8.77 0.13
C VAL A 32 0.18 -10.26 -0.16
N LYS A 33 -0.69 -10.66 -1.06
CA LYS A 33 -0.92 -12.07 -1.38
C LYS A 33 0.31 -12.72 -2.02
N GLU A 34 0.95 -11.99 -2.95
CA GLU A 34 2.06 -12.52 -3.72
C GLU A 34 3.42 -12.10 -3.16
N ASN A 35 3.43 -11.19 -2.19
CA ASN A 35 4.65 -10.58 -1.67
C ASN A 35 5.52 -10.04 -2.83
N ASN A 36 4.86 -9.36 -3.76
CA ASN A 36 5.51 -8.91 -4.99
C ASN A 36 5.20 -7.43 -5.21
N PRO A 37 6.20 -6.53 -5.06
CA PRO A 37 5.97 -5.10 -5.19
C PRO A 37 5.57 -4.66 -6.60
N THR A 38 5.73 -5.51 -7.62
CA THR A 38 5.32 -5.15 -8.96
C THR A 38 3.80 -4.95 -9.10
N TYR A 39 3.01 -5.42 -8.12
CA TYR A 39 1.58 -5.15 -8.09
C TYR A 39 1.26 -3.70 -7.75
N ILE A 40 2.25 -2.93 -7.27
CA ILE A 40 2.05 -1.53 -6.86
C ILE A 40 2.64 -0.61 -7.93
N THR A 41 1.86 0.40 -8.34
CA THR A 41 2.33 1.37 -9.33
C THR A 41 3.59 2.09 -8.87
N ARG A 42 4.42 2.52 -9.83
CA ARG A 42 5.60 3.35 -9.55
C ARG A 42 5.24 4.83 -9.36
N HIS A 43 4.00 5.19 -9.66
CA HIS A 43 3.57 6.59 -9.60
C HIS A 43 3.81 7.19 -8.20
N ASN A 44 4.43 8.37 -8.18
CA ASN A 44 4.77 9.09 -6.94
C ASN A 44 5.59 8.26 -5.95
N GLY A 45 6.36 7.31 -6.45
CA GLY A 45 7.21 6.47 -5.62
C GLY A 45 6.45 5.49 -4.74
N ALA A 46 5.20 5.18 -5.08
CA ALA A 46 4.38 4.30 -4.26
C ALA A 46 5.01 2.92 -4.08
N ARG A 47 5.55 2.34 -5.17
CA ARG A 47 6.19 1.02 -5.10
C ARG A 47 7.39 1.02 -4.16
N ASP A 48 8.25 2.02 -4.29
CA ASP A 48 9.44 2.11 -3.45
C ASP A 48 9.05 2.39 -2.00
N ARG A 49 8.07 3.24 -1.80
CA ARG A 49 7.61 3.63 -0.47
C ARG A 49 7.04 2.44 0.30
N ILE A 50 6.21 1.63 -0.35
CA ILE A 50 5.59 0.49 0.33
C ILE A 50 6.63 -0.54 0.78
N GLN A 51 7.73 -0.66 0.03
CA GLN A 51 8.79 -1.60 0.37
C GLN A 51 9.58 -1.19 1.61
N THR A 52 9.50 0.08 2.03
CA THR A 52 10.14 0.56 3.24
C THR A 52 9.30 0.29 4.49
N LEU A 53 8.05 -0.11 4.32
CA LEU A 53 7.13 -0.34 5.43
C LEU A 53 7.14 -1.80 5.86
N ASP A 54 6.84 -2.03 7.15
CA ASP A 54 6.75 -3.38 7.68
C ASP A 54 5.65 -4.15 6.96
N PHE A 55 6.01 -5.26 6.34
CA PHE A 55 5.09 -6.06 5.53
C PHE A 55 3.87 -6.53 6.32
N GLU A 56 4.09 -6.99 7.56
CA GLU A 56 2.99 -7.47 8.40
C GLU A 56 2.02 -6.35 8.74
N ARG A 57 2.52 -5.14 8.97
CA ARG A 57 1.66 -3.99 9.24
C ARG A 57 0.87 -3.61 7.98
N VAL A 58 1.50 -3.68 6.82
CA VAL A 58 0.82 -3.43 5.54
C VAL A 58 -0.30 -4.46 5.36
N LYS A 59 -0.02 -5.70 5.64
CA LYS A 59 -1.00 -6.78 5.55
C LYS A 59 -2.22 -6.51 6.44
N GLN A 60 -1.98 -6.10 7.68
CA GLN A 60 -3.05 -5.75 8.63
C GLN A 60 -3.87 -4.57 8.12
N PHE A 61 -3.20 -3.55 7.57
CA PHE A 61 -3.87 -2.39 7.00
C PHE A 61 -4.80 -2.80 5.86
N VAL A 62 -4.30 -3.64 4.96
CA VAL A 62 -5.09 -4.11 3.81
C VAL A 62 -6.29 -4.93 4.28
N ASN A 63 -6.10 -5.77 5.30
CA ASN A 63 -7.19 -6.57 5.84
C ASN A 63 -8.29 -5.68 6.42
N SER A 64 -7.93 -4.55 7.03
CA SER A 64 -8.92 -3.62 7.58
C SER A 64 -9.68 -2.86 6.51
N MET A 65 -9.15 -2.77 5.29
CA MET A 65 -9.83 -2.12 4.18
C MET A 65 -11.06 -2.88 3.70
N ARG A 66 -11.13 -4.15 4.01
CA ARG A 66 -12.27 -4.99 3.61
C ARG A 66 -13.55 -4.61 4.32
N GLY A 67 -13.38 -4.03 5.48
CA GLY A 67 -14.43 -3.72 6.43
C GLY A 67 -15.38 -2.89 6.17
#